data_7244d3bbb1c8fd5bfe31c533f21a47c6
#
_entry.id   7244d3bbb1c8fd5bfe31c533f21a47c6
#
_cell.length_a   1.000
_cell.length_b   1.000
_cell.length_c   1.000
_cell.angle_alpha   90.00
_cell.angle_beta   90.00
_cell.angle_gamma   90.00
#
_symmetry.space_group_name_H-M   'P 1'
#
loop_
_entity.id
_entity.type
_entity.pdbx_description
1 polymer ?
#
loop_
_entity_poly.entity_id
_entity_poly.type
_entity_poly.pdbx_seq_one_letter_code
_entity_poly.pdbx_strand_id
1 'polypeptide(L)'
;MCRRKFVWLPILVFVVGWGLVRAYIPFNRSQDPQGGTLVKLLTYNVMNTNLSRPEEGAEEGNIVTYLEQSEADIICLQEITSSEKQLRKAFPMYPYVRRIGFATANGVACLSKYPILSAKRIEYASAFNGSALFRLKIGKDTVTLINNHLESNKLDAGDKALYKELLKSPDEEKVKTSGKYLWHKLADAVAIRAAQADSVAKVIAEYGYDRMLVCGDFNDSPLSYARRVIARGLQDAYVERGNGPGFSYNQNLLYFRIDHILAGTDFRILHCEVDRSIRTSDHYPVWCLLEKKE
;
A
#
# COMPACT_ATOMS: atom_id res chain seq x y z
N MET A 1 19.77 -42.89 17.70
CA MET A 1 19.62 -42.91 16.23
C MET A 1 18.37 -42.10 15.86
N CYS A 2 18.53 -40.86 15.44
CA CYS A 2 17.39 -39.98 15.05
C CYS A 2 16.78 -40.54 13.75
N ARG A 3 15.47 -40.76 13.78
CA ARG A 3 14.73 -41.38 12.67
C ARG A 3 14.76 -40.45 11.42
N ARG A 4 15.72 -40.65 10.50
CA ARG A 4 15.82 -39.98 9.19
C ARG A 4 14.57 -40.17 8.31
N LYS A 5 13.59 -40.97 8.74
CA LYS A 5 12.41 -41.36 7.97
C LYS A 5 11.40 -40.21 7.64
N PHE A 6 11.45 -39.07 8.35
CA PHE A 6 10.48 -37.98 8.19
C PHE A 6 11.08 -36.65 7.76
N VAL A 7 12.35 -36.62 7.33
CA VAL A 7 13.01 -35.38 6.86
C VAL A 7 12.32 -34.79 5.61
N TRP A 8 11.67 -35.61 4.81
CA TRP A 8 10.92 -35.20 3.64
C TRP A 8 9.64 -34.42 3.96
N LEU A 9 9.04 -34.59 5.15
CA LEU A 9 7.78 -33.94 5.53
C LEU A 9 7.92 -32.42 5.62
N PRO A 10 8.92 -31.83 6.30
CA PRO A 10 9.15 -30.38 6.27
C PRO A 10 9.41 -29.86 4.85
N ILE A 11 10.12 -30.62 4.03
CA ILE A 11 10.39 -30.24 2.61
C ILE A 11 9.06 -30.22 1.82
N LEU A 12 8.22 -31.23 1.99
CA LEU A 12 6.90 -31.28 1.34
C LEU A 12 6.03 -30.09 1.78
N VAL A 13 5.95 -29.78 3.07
CA VAL A 13 5.21 -28.64 3.60
C VAL A 13 5.73 -27.32 3.01
N PHE A 14 7.06 -27.16 2.90
CA PHE A 14 7.68 -26.00 2.28
C PHE A 14 7.34 -25.88 0.79
N VAL A 15 7.40 -26.98 0.04
CA VAL A 15 7.06 -27.01 -1.38
C VAL A 15 5.58 -26.67 -1.60
N VAL A 16 4.68 -27.27 -0.83
CA VAL A 16 3.23 -26.99 -0.90
C VAL A 16 2.94 -25.56 -0.48
N GLY A 17 3.63 -25.06 0.55
CA GLY A 17 3.49 -23.69 1.06
C GLY A 17 4.26 -22.63 0.29
N TRP A 18 5.04 -23.02 -0.75
CA TRP A 18 5.95 -22.10 -1.46
C TRP A 18 5.27 -20.82 -1.94
N GLY A 19 4.04 -20.92 -2.47
CA GLY A 19 3.28 -19.75 -2.92
C GLY A 19 3.01 -18.74 -1.79
N LEU A 20 2.75 -19.21 -0.57
CA LEU A 20 2.56 -18.36 0.60
C LEU A 20 3.88 -17.74 1.06
N VAL A 21 4.96 -18.52 1.05
CA VAL A 21 6.31 -18.03 1.38
C VAL A 21 6.73 -16.94 0.39
N ARG A 22 6.58 -17.20 -0.92
CA ARG A 22 6.90 -16.21 -1.97
C ARG A 22 6.04 -14.95 -1.85
N ALA A 23 4.76 -15.07 -1.52
CA ALA A 23 3.90 -13.91 -1.30
C ALA A 23 4.37 -13.01 -0.15
N TYR A 24 5.01 -13.59 0.87
CA TYR A 24 5.50 -12.87 2.03
C TYR A 24 6.95 -12.40 1.89
N ILE A 25 7.83 -13.27 1.38
CA ILE A 25 9.28 -13.06 1.29
C ILE A 25 9.72 -13.41 -0.14
N PRO A 26 9.41 -12.55 -1.12
CA PRO A 26 9.89 -12.77 -2.49
C PRO A 26 11.39 -12.51 -2.60
N PHE A 27 12.01 -13.16 -3.61
CA PHE A 27 13.38 -12.93 -4.01
C PHE A 27 13.44 -12.81 -5.53
N ASN A 28 13.56 -11.60 -6.04
CA ASN A 28 13.50 -11.32 -7.46
C ASN A 28 14.67 -10.44 -7.91
N ARG A 29 14.82 -10.33 -9.23
CA ARG A 29 15.72 -9.38 -9.90
C ARG A 29 14.89 -8.38 -10.67
N SER A 30 15.40 -7.15 -10.78
CA SER A 30 14.86 -6.14 -11.68
C SER A 30 14.90 -6.65 -13.12
N GLN A 31 14.03 -6.15 -13.96
CA GLN A 31 14.00 -6.42 -15.39
C GLN A 31 14.33 -5.17 -16.19
N ASP A 32 14.95 -5.36 -17.34
CA ASP A 32 15.20 -4.27 -18.28
C ASP A 32 13.94 -3.94 -19.08
N PRO A 33 13.75 -2.65 -19.43
CA PRO A 33 12.68 -2.21 -20.31
C PRO A 33 12.76 -2.89 -21.69
N GLN A 34 11.60 -3.02 -22.37
CA GLN A 34 11.50 -3.61 -23.71
C GLN A 34 10.93 -2.64 -24.76
N GLY A 35 10.94 -1.33 -24.46
CA GLY A 35 10.58 -0.28 -25.42
C GLY A 35 9.19 0.35 -25.20
N GLY A 36 8.46 -0.07 -24.16
CA GLY A 36 7.20 0.58 -23.76
C GLY A 36 7.40 1.87 -22.99
N THR A 37 6.30 2.52 -22.63
CA THR A 37 6.33 3.75 -21.83
C THR A 37 6.64 3.43 -20.36
N LEU A 38 7.74 3.98 -19.83
CA LEU A 38 8.09 3.83 -18.42
C LEU A 38 7.20 4.72 -17.53
N VAL A 39 6.75 4.18 -16.42
CA VAL A 39 5.92 4.85 -15.41
C VAL A 39 6.42 4.48 -14.02
N LYS A 40 6.91 5.45 -13.27
CA LYS A 40 7.27 5.27 -11.86
C LYS A 40 6.08 5.67 -10.99
N LEU A 41 5.47 4.70 -10.32
CA LEU A 41 4.35 4.88 -9.38
C LEU A 41 4.87 4.76 -7.94
N LEU A 42 4.55 5.75 -7.11
CA LEU A 42 4.87 5.76 -5.69
C LEU A 42 3.57 5.86 -4.87
N THR A 43 3.46 5.11 -3.80
CA THR A 43 2.39 5.22 -2.79
C THR A 43 2.98 5.44 -1.41
N TYR A 44 2.37 6.34 -0.63
CA TYR A 44 2.85 6.69 0.70
C TYR A 44 1.72 7.18 1.62
N ASN A 45 1.51 6.48 2.73
CA ASN A 45 0.70 6.98 3.83
C ASN A 45 1.53 8.00 4.64
N VAL A 46 1.09 9.26 4.66
CA VAL A 46 1.83 10.39 5.25
C VAL A 46 1.37 10.75 6.68
N MET A 47 0.63 9.87 7.34
CA MET A 47 0.25 9.96 8.75
C MET A 47 -0.37 11.31 9.12
N ASN A 48 -1.50 11.67 8.51
CA ASN A 48 -2.26 12.91 8.75
C ASN A 48 -1.44 14.20 8.58
N THR A 49 -0.42 14.18 7.73
CA THR A 49 0.48 15.32 7.56
C THR A 49 -0.13 16.39 6.64
N ASN A 50 0.05 17.65 7.04
CA ASN A 50 -0.17 18.80 6.17
C ASN A 50 1.12 19.09 5.42
N LEU A 51 1.17 18.73 4.14
CA LEU A 51 2.36 18.91 3.32
C LEU A 51 2.51 20.38 2.89
N SER A 52 3.56 21.00 3.38
CA SER A 52 4.01 22.32 2.96
C SER A 52 5.50 22.27 2.66
N ARG A 53 5.97 23.15 1.78
CA ARG A 53 7.41 23.27 1.55
C ARG A 53 8.11 23.64 2.84
N PRO A 54 9.25 23.01 3.15
CA PRO A 54 10.04 23.37 4.31
C PRO A 54 10.56 24.81 4.18
N GLU A 55 10.83 25.45 5.30
CA GLU A 55 11.65 26.67 5.33
C GLU A 55 13.09 26.31 4.95
N GLU A 56 13.84 27.31 4.43
CA GLU A 56 15.22 27.14 4.01
C GLU A 56 16.07 26.54 5.16
N GLY A 57 16.72 25.41 4.93
CA GLY A 57 17.54 24.70 5.91
C GLY A 57 16.83 23.60 6.72
N ALA A 58 15.53 23.36 6.55
CA ALA A 58 14.76 22.32 7.22
C ALA A 58 14.41 21.13 6.27
N GLU A 59 15.36 20.72 5.43
CA GLU A 59 15.08 19.76 4.35
C GLU A 59 15.19 18.29 4.80
N GLU A 60 16.00 18.00 5.81
CA GLU A 60 16.23 16.63 6.25
C GLU A 60 14.96 16.00 6.85
N GLY A 61 14.57 14.86 6.30
CA GLY A 61 13.36 14.13 6.72
C GLY A 61 12.03 14.75 6.26
N ASN A 62 12.07 15.82 5.44
CA ASN A 62 10.84 16.42 4.93
C ASN A 62 10.21 15.58 3.83
N ILE A 63 8.91 15.26 3.99
CA ILE A 63 8.16 14.45 3.03
C ILE A 63 8.09 15.12 1.65
N VAL A 64 7.97 16.45 1.58
CA VAL A 64 7.88 17.18 0.30
C VAL A 64 9.19 17.02 -0.47
N THR A 65 10.33 17.28 0.18
CA THR A 65 11.66 17.11 -0.41
C THR A 65 11.89 15.66 -0.89
N TYR A 66 11.52 14.67 -0.07
CA TYR A 66 11.60 13.27 -0.46
C TYR A 66 10.77 12.95 -1.71
N LEU A 67 9.51 13.41 -1.75
CA LEU A 67 8.62 13.16 -2.87
C LEU A 67 9.09 13.86 -4.16
N GLU A 68 9.67 15.06 -4.06
CA GLU A 68 10.30 15.76 -5.19
C GLU A 68 11.50 14.96 -5.73
N GLN A 69 12.39 14.52 -4.85
CA GLN A 69 13.57 13.75 -5.20
C GLN A 69 13.26 12.32 -5.69
N SER A 70 12.08 11.81 -5.39
CA SER A 70 11.66 10.48 -5.85
C SER A 70 11.54 10.38 -7.37
N GLU A 71 11.38 11.51 -8.08
CA GLU A 71 11.17 11.61 -9.53
C GLU A 71 10.00 10.76 -10.05
N ALA A 72 9.08 10.34 -9.17
CA ALA A 72 7.95 9.53 -9.56
C ALA A 72 7.08 10.26 -10.60
N ASP A 73 6.45 9.51 -11.51
CA ASP A 73 5.53 10.08 -12.49
C ASP A 73 4.12 10.22 -11.93
N ILE A 74 3.79 9.32 -10.98
CA ILE A 74 2.52 9.29 -10.28
C ILE A 74 2.81 9.06 -8.79
N ILE A 75 2.26 9.92 -7.93
CA ILE A 75 2.32 9.78 -6.46
C ILE A 75 0.91 9.64 -5.92
N CYS A 76 0.67 8.57 -5.17
CA CYS A 76 -0.56 8.32 -4.43
C CYS A 76 -0.31 8.50 -2.93
N LEU A 77 -1.01 9.45 -2.31
CA LEU A 77 -0.88 9.72 -0.89
C LEU A 77 -2.14 9.27 -0.14
N GLN A 78 -1.94 8.77 1.08
CA GLN A 78 -2.99 8.46 2.05
C GLN A 78 -2.78 9.30 3.30
N GLU A 79 -3.83 9.46 4.08
CA GLU A 79 -3.85 10.30 5.28
C GLU A 79 -3.39 11.75 5.04
N ILE A 80 -3.80 12.32 3.91
CA ILE A 80 -3.42 13.69 3.56
C ILE A 80 -4.46 14.69 4.06
N THR A 81 -4.02 15.68 4.82
CA THR A 81 -4.88 16.78 5.31
C THR A 81 -4.78 18.04 4.45
N SER A 82 -3.71 18.19 3.65
CA SER A 82 -3.55 19.31 2.72
C SER A 82 -4.67 19.37 1.71
N SER A 83 -5.15 20.57 1.43
CA SER A 83 -6.08 20.84 0.33
C SER A 83 -5.40 20.65 -1.05
N GLU A 84 -6.18 20.46 -2.10
CA GLU A 84 -5.66 20.37 -3.47
C GLU A 84 -4.84 21.62 -3.85
N LYS A 85 -5.27 22.82 -3.40
CA LYS A 85 -4.53 24.08 -3.62
C LYS A 85 -3.15 24.07 -2.93
N GLN A 86 -3.06 23.56 -1.71
CA GLN A 86 -1.80 23.44 -0.99
C GLN A 86 -0.87 22.43 -1.66
N LEU A 87 -1.40 21.27 -2.08
CA LEU A 87 -0.63 20.27 -2.82
C LEU A 87 -0.07 20.82 -4.14
N ARG A 88 -0.87 21.56 -4.92
CA ARG A 88 -0.39 22.22 -6.15
C ARG A 88 0.73 23.22 -5.87
N LYS A 89 0.66 23.94 -4.75
CA LYS A 89 1.71 24.87 -4.34
C LYS A 89 2.99 24.14 -3.90
N ALA A 90 2.83 23.06 -3.15
CA ALA A 90 3.96 22.25 -2.65
C ALA A 90 4.69 21.52 -3.79
N PHE A 91 3.94 21.03 -4.81
CA PHE A 91 4.46 20.19 -5.89
C PHE A 91 4.19 20.78 -7.28
N PRO A 92 4.81 21.91 -7.65
CA PRO A 92 4.57 22.58 -8.94
C PRO A 92 5.01 21.74 -10.15
N MET A 93 5.89 20.73 -9.96
CA MET A 93 6.33 19.80 -11.00
C MET A 93 5.24 18.76 -11.38
N TYR A 94 4.18 18.62 -10.58
CA TYR A 94 3.02 17.80 -10.92
C TYR A 94 1.87 18.68 -11.43
N PRO A 95 1.68 18.82 -12.76
CA PRO A 95 0.64 19.70 -13.33
C PRO A 95 -0.77 19.22 -12.98
N TYR A 96 -0.94 17.93 -12.68
CA TYR A 96 -2.23 17.35 -12.39
C TYR A 96 -2.27 16.83 -10.95
N VAL A 97 -3.12 17.44 -10.14
CA VAL A 97 -3.34 17.07 -8.74
C VAL A 97 -4.83 16.93 -8.51
N ARG A 98 -5.24 15.83 -7.87
CA ARG A 98 -6.60 15.60 -7.37
C ARG A 98 -6.55 15.05 -5.98
N ARG A 99 -7.44 15.54 -5.13
CA ARG A 99 -7.66 15.05 -3.76
C ARG A 99 -9.11 14.66 -3.59
N ILE A 100 -9.35 13.50 -3.01
CA ILE A 100 -10.67 13.06 -2.55
C ILE A 100 -10.66 13.04 -1.03
N GLY A 101 -11.48 13.92 -0.44
CA GLY A 101 -11.67 13.99 1.01
C GLY A 101 -12.68 12.97 1.51
N PHE A 102 -12.55 12.61 2.78
CA PHE A 102 -13.49 11.74 3.50
C PHE A 102 -14.27 12.55 4.54
N ALA A 103 -15.05 11.89 5.40
CA ALA A 103 -15.89 12.56 6.39
C ALA A 103 -15.11 13.41 7.41
N THR A 104 -13.82 13.14 7.57
CA THR A 104 -12.89 13.95 8.35
C THR A 104 -12.05 14.85 7.45
N ALA A 105 -11.14 15.66 8.03
CA ALA A 105 -10.19 16.45 7.24
C ALA A 105 -9.25 15.61 6.36
N ASN A 106 -9.20 14.31 6.61
CA ASN A 106 -8.36 13.33 5.95
C ASN A 106 -8.83 12.99 4.53
N GLY A 107 -7.94 12.42 3.72
CA GLY A 107 -8.26 11.98 2.36
C GLY A 107 -7.13 11.26 1.68
N VAL A 108 -7.35 10.92 0.41
CA VAL A 108 -6.32 10.40 -0.50
C VAL A 108 -6.09 11.40 -1.63
N ALA A 109 -4.85 11.43 -2.13
CA ALA A 109 -4.50 12.30 -3.25
C ALA A 109 -3.73 11.55 -4.33
N CYS A 110 -3.83 12.05 -5.55
CA CYS A 110 -3.02 11.65 -6.69
C CYS A 110 -2.35 12.90 -7.28
N LEU A 111 -1.01 12.88 -7.31
CA LEU A 111 -0.19 13.85 -8.02
C LEU A 111 0.33 13.14 -9.27
N SER A 112 0.25 13.76 -10.42
CA SER A 112 0.59 13.10 -11.69
C SER A 112 1.22 14.05 -12.68
N LYS A 113 2.23 13.56 -13.41
CA LYS A 113 2.75 14.20 -14.62
C LYS A 113 1.80 13.99 -15.81
N TYR A 114 0.92 12.98 -15.72
CA TYR A 114 -0.08 12.67 -16.74
C TYR A 114 -1.43 13.32 -16.43
N PRO A 115 -2.21 13.72 -17.46
CA PRO A 115 -3.54 14.30 -17.27
C PRO A 115 -4.47 13.40 -16.45
N ILE A 116 -5.07 13.93 -15.39
CA ILE A 116 -6.14 13.29 -14.63
C ILE A 116 -7.48 13.71 -15.23
N LEU A 117 -8.11 12.81 -15.99
CA LEU A 117 -9.36 13.06 -16.72
C LEU A 117 -10.57 13.12 -15.79
N SER A 118 -10.58 12.26 -14.76
CA SER A 118 -11.62 12.24 -13.73
C SER A 118 -11.10 11.63 -12.44
N ALA A 119 -11.76 11.98 -11.33
CA ALA A 119 -11.52 11.41 -10.02
C ALA A 119 -12.85 11.23 -9.29
N LYS A 120 -13.07 10.08 -8.65
CA LYS A 120 -14.27 9.81 -7.85
C LYS A 120 -13.94 8.95 -6.64
N ARG A 121 -14.71 9.12 -5.56
CA ARG A 121 -14.68 8.21 -4.41
C ARG A 121 -15.25 6.85 -4.80
N ILE A 122 -14.71 5.78 -4.23
CA ILE A 122 -15.35 4.47 -4.22
C ILE A 122 -16.23 4.41 -2.97
N GLU A 123 -17.53 4.20 -3.18
CA GLU A 123 -18.50 4.25 -2.09
C GLU A 123 -18.53 2.93 -1.31
N TYR A 124 -18.26 3.04 -0.01
CA TYR A 124 -18.43 2.01 1.01
C TYR A 124 -18.47 2.64 2.40
N ALA A 125 -18.96 1.89 3.39
CA ALA A 125 -19.04 2.37 4.76
C ALA A 125 -17.66 2.52 5.39
N SER A 126 -17.30 3.75 5.75
CA SER A 126 -16.16 4.09 6.61
C SER A 126 -16.30 5.50 7.11
N ALA A 127 -15.89 5.74 8.37
CA ALA A 127 -15.89 7.07 8.97
C ALA A 127 -14.60 7.86 8.63
N PHE A 128 -13.46 7.18 8.49
CA PHE A 128 -12.14 7.84 8.42
C PHE A 128 -11.34 7.46 7.18
N ASN A 129 -11.59 6.31 6.60
CA ASN A 129 -10.85 5.70 5.52
C ASN A 129 -11.64 5.75 4.22
N GLY A 130 -10.98 5.56 3.09
CA GLY A 130 -11.66 5.54 1.81
C GLY A 130 -10.73 5.23 0.65
N SER A 131 -11.32 4.88 -0.49
CA SER A 131 -10.63 4.67 -1.74
C SER A 131 -11.10 5.64 -2.79
N ALA A 132 -10.21 6.01 -3.70
CA ALA A 132 -10.53 6.87 -4.82
C ALA A 132 -10.03 6.28 -6.13
N LEU A 133 -10.84 6.42 -7.18
CA LEU A 133 -10.53 6.05 -8.54
C LEU A 133 -10.15 7.31 -9.32
N PHE A 134 -9.04 7.24 -10.05
CA PHE A 134 -8.55 8.26 -10.96
C PHE A 134 -8.43 7.68 -12.37
N ARG A 135 -8.80 8.47 -13.39
CA ARG A 135 -8.61 8.12 -14.78
C ARG A 135 -7.46 8.96 -15.33
N LEU A 136 -6.38 8.32 -15.72
CA LEU A 136 -5.16 8.98 -16.19
C LEU A 136 -4.97 8.76 -17.68
N LYS A 137 -4.54 9.82 -18.41
CA LYS A 137 -4.17 9.70 -19.82
C LYS A 137 -2.68 9.43 -19.93
N ILE A 138 -2.28 8.20 -20.25
CA ILE A 138 -0.88 7.80 -20.44
C ILE A 138 -0.66 7.40 -21.89
N GLY A 139 0.05 8.22 -22.64
CA GLY A 139 0.14 8.08 -24.10
C GLY A 139 -1.24 8.17 -24.77
N LYS A 140 -1.57 7.20 -25.61
CA LYS A 140 -2.89 7.12 -26.27
C LYS A 140 -4.01 6.53 -25.37
N ASP A 141 -3.66 5.89 -24.28
CA ASP A 141 -4.59 5.11 -23.47
C ASP A 141 -5.09 5.85 -22.24
N THR A 142 -6.23 5.40 -21.74
CA THR A 142 -6.74 5.78 -20.42
C THR A 142 -6.51 4.65 -19.44
N VAL A 143 -5.69 4.92 -18.43
CA VAL A 143 -5.37 4.02 -17.33
C VAL A 143 -6.26 4.33 -16.14
N THR A 144 -6.80 3.31 -15.51
CA THR A 144 -7.54 3.44 -14.25
C THR A 144 -6.57 3.19 -13.09
N LEU A 145 -6.51 4.15 -12.17
CA LEU A 145 -5.71 4.07 -10.95
C LEU A 145 -6.64 4.12 -9.74
N ILE A 146 -6.52 3.17 -8.84
CA ILE A 146 -7.21 3.19 -7.54
C ILE A 146 -6.18 3.41 -6.44
N ASN A 147 -6.41 4.44 -5.63
CA ASN A 147 -5.66 4.72 -4.42
C ASN A 147 -6.50 4.34 -3.21
N ASN A 148 -6.06 3.32 -2.47
CA ASN A 148 -6.76 2.77 -1.32
C ASN A 148 -6.20 3.31 -0.01
N HIS A 149 -7.08 3.57 0.93
CA HIS A 149 -6.80 3.61 2.36
C HIS A 149 -7.94 2.85 3.05
N LEU A 150 -7.76 1.54 3.21
CA LEU A 150 -8.78 0.67 3.80
C LEU A 150 -8.79 0.82 5.33
N GLU A 151 -9.85 0.31 5.98
CA GLU A 151 -10.07 0.44 7.42
C GLU A 151 -8.86 0.00 8.22
N SER A 152 -8.38 0.86 9.10
CA SER A 152 -7.26 0.57 10.00
C SER A 152 -7.65 -0.42 11.10
N ASN A 153 -6.66 -1.06 11.73
CA ASN A 153 -6.89 -1.94 12.86
C ASN A 153 -7.36 -1.21 14.14
N LYS A 154 -7.39 0.12 14.11
CA LYS A 154 -7.82 1.01 15.23
C LYS A 154 -7.09 0.71 16.54
N LEU A 155 -5.86 0.20 16.46
CA LEU A 155 -5.02 -0.04 17.63
C LEU A 155 -4.47 1.30 18.12
N ASP A 156 -4.92 1.74 19.28
CA ASP A 156 -4.39 2.93 19.92
C ASP A 156 -3.03 2.68 20.61
N ALA A 157 -2.46 3.70 21.23
CA ALA A 157 -1.16 3.59 21.90
C ALA A 157 -1.19 2.56 23.05
N GLY A 158 -2.32 2.44 23.75
CA GLY A 158 -2.52 1.45 24.81
C GLY A 158 -2.56 0.03 24.27
N ASP A 159 -3.28 -0.20 23.16
CA ASP A 159 -3.35 -1.51 22.49
C ASP A 159 -1.97 -1.96 21.98
N LYS A 160 -1.23 -1.02 21.38
CA LYS A 160 0.14 -1.30 20.89
C LYS A 160 1.10 -1.61 22.05
N ALA A 161 0.97 -0.92 23.20
CA ALA A 161 1.74 -1.20 24.41
C ALA A 161 1.38 -2.58 25.00
N LEU A 162 0.08 -2.89 25.06
CA LEU A 162 -0.43 -4.16 25.54
C LEU A 162 0.06 -5.34 24.67
N TYR A 163 0.01 -5.18 23.34
CA TYR A 163 0.56 -6.17 22.41
C TYR A 163 2.05 -6.42 22.65
N LYS A 164 2.83 -5.32 22.83
CA LYS A 164 4.26 -5.39 23.13
C LYS A 164 4.55 -6.09 24.45
N GLU A 165 3.72 -5.85 25.46
CA GLU A 165 3.83 -6.53 26.78
C GLU A 165 3.55 -8.02 26.65
N LEU A 166 2.49 -8.41 25.93
CA LEU A 166 2.16 -9.81 25.67
C LEU A 166 3.28 -10.57 24.95
N LEU A 167 3.99 -9.91 24.02
CA LEU A 167 5.14 -10.50 23.32
C LEU A 167 6.36 -10.67 24.23
N LYS A 168 6.59 -9.73 25.16
CA LYS A 168 7.78 -9.76 26.04
C LYS A 168 7.64 -10.67 27.24
N SER A 169 6.44 -10.75 27.79
CA SER A 169 6.15 -11.48 29.04
C SER A 169 4.78 -12.15 28.93
N PRO A 170 4.68 -13.24 28.14
CA PRO A 170 3.41 -13.96 27.97
C PRO A 170 3.02 -14.64 29.29
N ASP A 171 1.94 -14.14 29.92
CA ASP A 171 1.29 -14.73 31.08
C ASP A 171 -0.03 -15.34 30.59
N GLU A 172 -0.39 -16.54 31.08
CA GLU A 172 -1.58 -17.25 30.59
C GLU A 172 -2.88 -16.49 30.82
N GLU A 173 -3.03 -15.83 31.97
CA GLU A 173 -4.22 -15.04 32.29
C GLU A 173 -4.30 -13.75 31.46
N LYS A 174 -3.17 -13.05 31.29
CA LYS A 174 -3.05 -11.88 30.42
C LYS A 174 -3.30 -12.23 28.95
N VAL A 175 -2.78 -13.35 28.47
CA VAL A 175 -3.03 -13.81 27.10
C VAL A 175 -4.52 -14.11 26.90
N LYS A 176 -5.19 -14.74 27.87
CA LYS A 176 -6.62 -15.04 27.78
C LYS A 176 -7.50 -13.78 27.76
N THR A 177 -7.20 -12.79 28.58
CA THR A 177 -8.04 -11.57 28.71
C THR A 177 -7.68 -10.52 27.66
N SER A 178 -6.44 -10.05 27.66
CA SER A 178 -5.96 -8.99 26.78
C SER A 178 -5.81 -9.47 25.34
N GLY A 179 -5.37 -10.71 25.14
CA GLY A 179 -5.29 -11.31 23.81
C GLY A 179 -6.69 -11.45 23.17
N LYS A 180 -7.70 -11.86 23.96
CA LYS A 180 -9.09 -11.94 23.48
C LYS A 180 -9.63 -10.55 23.10
N TYR A 181 -9.35 -9.51 23.89
CA TYR A 181 -9.73 -8.14 23.58
C TYR A 181 -9.12 -7.66 22.24
N LEU A 182 -7.79 -7.80 22.09
CA LEU A 182 -7.11 -7.41 20.85
C LEU A 182 -7.63 -8.22 19.65
N TRP A 183 -7.90 -9.51 19.84
CA TRP A 183 -8.46 -10.37 18.80
C TRP A 183 -9.81 -9.86 18.30
N HIS A 184 -10.75 -9.50 19.18
CA HIS A 184 -12.05 -8.96 18.77
C HIS A 184 -11.90 -7.65 18.01
N LYS A 185 -11.05 -6.75 18.49
CA LYS A 185 -10.79 -5.46 17.82
C LYS A 185 -10.23 -5.65 16.41
N LEU A 186 -9.29 -6.58 16.25
CA LEU A 186 -8.73 -6.95 14.94
C LEU A 186 -9.78 -7.64 14.04
N ALA A 187 -10.59 -8.54 14.59
CA ALA A 187 -11.63 -9.24 13.84
C ALA A 187 -12.68 -8.28 13.28
N ASP A 188 -13.13 -7.28 14.06
CA ASP A 188 -14.06 -6.24 13.63
C ASP A 188 -13.46 -5.41 12.47
N ALA A 189 -12.19 -5.00 12.59
CA ALA A 189 -11.50 -4.27 11.55
C ALA A 189 -11.37 -5.10 10.25
N VAL A 190 -11.05 -6.39 10.36
CA VAL A 190 -10.96 -7.33 9.22
C VAL A 190 -12.32 -7.48 8.53
N ALA A 191 -13.42 -7.58 9.30
CA ALA A 191 -14.76 -7.69 8.73
C ALA A 191 -15.14 -6.43 7.90
N ILE A 192 -14.83 -5.24 8.42
CA ILE A 192 -15.04 -3.97 7.70
C ILE A 192 -14.20 -3.93 6.43
N ARG A 193 -12.89 -4.25 6.52
CA ARG A 193 -11.99 -4.29 5.36
C ARG A 193 -12.44 -5.27 4.29
N ALA A 194 -12.98 -6.43 4.68
CA ALA A 194 -13.50 -7.41 3.73
C ALA A 194 -14.59 -6.81 2.84
N ALA A 195 -15.58 -6.14 3.43
CA ALA A 195 -16.66 -5.46 2.69
C ALA A 195 -16.13 -4.31 1.81
N GLN A 196 -15.15 -3.56 2.29
CA GLN A 196 -14.48 -2.51 1.51
C GLN A 196 -13.73 -3.09 0.32
N ALA A 197 -12.99 -4.19 0.52
CA ALA A 197 -12.26 -4.89 -0.52
C ALA A 197 -13.19 -5.45 -1.60
N ASP A 198 -14.34 -6.00 -1.23
CA ASP A 198 -15.35 -6.46 -2.17
C ASP A 198 -15.89 -5.31 -3.04
N SER A 199 -16.09 -4.13 -2.43
CA SER A 199 -16.52 -2.92 -3.14
C SER A 199 -15.45 -2.44 -4.14
N VAL A 200 -14.17 -2.43 -3.73
CA VAL A 200 -13.05 -2.09 -4.62
C VAL A 200 -12.92 -3.11 -5.75
N ALA A 201 -13.01 -4.41 -5.46
CA ALA A 201 -12.92 -5.47 -6.47
C ALA A 201 -14.07 -5.38 -7.50
N LYS A 202 -15.28 -5.00 -7.07
CA LYS A 202 -16.40 -4.75 -7.98
C LYS A 202 -16.10 -3.61 -8.94
N VAL A 203 -15.51 -2.51 -8.46
CA VAL A 203 -15.09 -1.39 -9.30
C VAL A 203 -13.99 -1.81 -10.28
N ILE A 204 -13.00 -2.62 -9.84
CA ILE A 204 -11.97 -3.16 -10.73
C ILE A 204 -12.60 -3.96 -11.87
N ALA A 205 -13.55 -4.85 -11.56
CA ALA A 205 -14.24 -5.65 -12.56
C ALA A 205 -15.06 -4.78 -13.55
N GLU A 206 -15.67 -3.69 -13.08
CA GLU A 206 -16.40 -2.73 -13.92
C GLU A 206 -15.50 -2.02 -14.92
N TYR A 207 -14.28 -1.60 -14.51
CA TYR A 207 -13.35 -0.84 -15.34
C TYR A 207 -12.40 -1.72 -16.16
N GLY A 208 -12.34 -3.02 -15.89
CA GLY A 208 -11.43 -3.99 -16.51
C GLY A 208 -10.05 -4.04 -15.87
N TYR A 209 -9.38 -5.17 -16.04
CA TYR A 209 -8.13 -5.48 -15.34
C TYR A 209 -6.88 -5.00 -16.08
N ASP A 210 -6.90 -4.95 -17.42
CA ASP A 210 -5.68 -4.82 -18.22
C ASP A 210 -4.96 -3.48 -17.99
N ARG A 211 -5.69 -2.35 -18.08
CA ARG A 211 -5.19 -1.00 -17.86
C ARG A 211 -5.50 -0.48 -16.45
N MET A 212 -5.34 -1.37 -15.46
CA MET A 212 -5.61 -1.09 -14.05
C MET A 212 -4.31 -0.98 -13.27
N LEU A 213 -4.21 0.05 -12.44
CA LEU A 213 -3.23 0.20 -11.37
C LEU A 213 -3.99 0.34 -10.06
N VAL A 214 -3.56 -0.37 -9.04
CA VAL A 214 -4.14 -0.25 -7.70
C VAL A 214 -3.01 -0.11 -6.70
N CYS A 215 -3.06 0.89 -5.84
CA CYS A 215 -2.05 1.07 -4.82
C CYS A 215 -2.66 1.60 -3.53
N GLY A 216 -1.84 1.75 -2.50
CA GLY A 216 -2.19 2.40 -1.25
C GLY A 216 -2.01 1.51 -0.04
N ASP A 217 -2.49 2.03 1.08
CA ASP A 217 -2.53 1.35 2.36
C ASP A 217 -3.79 0.46 2.44
N PHE A 218 -3.57 -0.84 2.39
CA PHE A 218 -4.65 -1.83 2.53
C PHE A 218 -4.92 -2.18 3.99
N ASN A 219 -4.08 -1.69 4.91
CA ASN A 219 -4.12 -2.02 6.33
C ASN A 219 -4.14 -3.52 6.61
N ASP A 220 -3.64 -4.32 5.66
CA ASP A 220 -3.69 -5.77 5.72
C ASP A 220 -2.53 -6.45 4.99
N SER A 221 -2.21 -7.67 5.43
CA SER A 221 -1.04 -8.42 4.98
C SER A 221 -1.19 -9.00 3.56
N PRO A 222 -0.08 -9.45 2.93
CA PRO A 222 -0.11 -10.07 1.60
C PRO A 222 -1.01 -11.31 1.50
N LEU A 223 -1.30 -11.99 2.59
CA LEU A 223 -2.11 -13.21 2.64
C LEU A 223 -3.57 -12.97 3.05
N SER A 224 -3.93 -11.73 3.35
CA SER A 224 -5.27 -11.38 3.81
C SER A 224 -6.35 -11.59 2.75
N TYR A 225 -7.60 -11.67 3.21
CA TYR A 225 -8.76 -11.69 2.33
C TYR A 225 -8.82 -10.42 1.47
N ALA A 226 -8.73 -9.25 2.10
CA ALA A 226 -8.84 -7.97 1.43
C ALA A 226 -7.84 -7.84 0.27
N ARG A 227 -6.54 -8.11 0.54
CA ARG A 227 -5.51 -8.07 -0.51
C ARG A 227 -5.78 -9.10 -1.61
N ARG A 228 -6.16 -10.35 -1.27
CA ARG A 228 -6.39 -11.40 -2.27
C ARG A 228 -7.58 -11.10 -3.19
N VAL A 229 -8.64 -10.51 -2.66
CA VAL A 229 -9.82 -10.15 -3.43
C VAL A 229 -9.51 -9.01 -4.40
N ILE A 230 -8.88 -7.95 -3.93
CA ILE A 230 -8.47 -6.80 -4.76
C ILE A 230 -7.44 -7.21 -5.82
N ALA A 231 -6.51 -8.09 -5.49
CA ALA A 231 -5.45 -8.53 -6.40
C ALA A 231 -5.91 -9.57 -7.44
N ARG A 232 -7.16 -10.01 -7.40
CA ARG A 232 -7.64 -11.01 -8.37
C ARG A 232 -7.56 -10.46 -9.79
N GLY A 233 -6.82 -11.16 -10.67
CA GLY A 233 -6.58 -10.74 -12.05
C GLY A 233 -5.53 -9.64 -12.22
N LEU A 234 -4.85 -9.23 -11.14
CA LEU A 234 -3.75 -8.26 -11.15
C LEU A 234 -2.45 -8.90 -10.69
N GLN A 235 -1.32 -8.34 -11.12
CA GLN A 235 0.02 -8.70 -10.69
C GLN A 235 0.39 -7.89 -9.45
N ASP A 236 0.90 -8.53 -8.39
CA ASP A 236 1.45 -7.83 -7.24
C ASP A 236 2.90 -7.42 -7.51
N ALA A 237 3.16 -6.11 -7.55
CA ALA A 237 4.46 -5.59 -7.92
C ALA A 237 5.58 -6.05 -6.98
N TYR A 238 5.31 -6.09 -5.67
CA TYR A 238 6.32 -6.52 -4.72
C TYR A 238 6.59 -8.03 -4.79
N VAL A 239 5.56 -8.84 -4.99
CA VAL A 239 5.73 -10.30 -5.17
C VAL A 239 6.49 -10.62 -6.43
N GLU A 240 6.29 -9.84 -7.51
CA GLU A 240 6.96 -10.06 -8.79
C GLU A 240 8.39 -9.50 -8.85
N ARG A 241 8.69 -8.38 -8.18
CA ARG A 241 9.98 -7.66 -8.32
C ARG A 241 10.57 -7.12 -7.03
N GLY A 242 9.95 -7.35 -5.88
CA GLY A 242 10.49 -6.98 -4.58
C GLY A 242 11.44 -8.05 -4.02
N ASN A 243 12.13 -7.70 -2.93
CA ASN A 243 13.08 -8.57 -2.23
C ASN A 243 12.86 -8.52 -0.72
N GLY A 244 12.80 -9.71 -0.11
CA GLY A 244 12.62 -9.86 1.33
C GLY A 244 11.18 -9.58 1.78
N PRO A 245 10.94 -9.34 3.08
CA PRO A 245 9.59 -9.20 3.64
C PRO A 245 8.89 -7.89 3.25
N GLY A 246 9.63 -6.84 2.86
CA GLY A 246 9.07 -5.57 2.39
C GLY A 246 8.18 -4.87 3.39
N PHE A 247 8.56 -4.83 4.65
CA PHE A 247 7.78 -4.16 5.68
C PHE A 247 7.63 -2.68 5.36
N SER A 248 6.42 -2.26 5.07
CA SER A 248 6.05 -0.87 4.80
C SER A 248 5.54 -0.15 6.06
N TYR A 249 5.02 -0.88 7.05
CA TYR A 249 4.65 -0.35 8.36
C TYR A 249 5.70 -0.72 9.41
N ASN A 250 6.07 0.24 10.29
CA ASN A 250 7.18 0.11 11.23
C ASN A 250 6.91 0.89 12.52
N GLN A 251 6.06 0.36 13.38
CA GLN A 251 5.78 0.97 14.69
C GLN A 251 5.74 -0.07 15.81
N ASN A 252 6.41 0.24 16.93
CA ASN A 252 6.29 -0.53 18.17
C ASN A 252 6.54 -2.05 18.02
N LEU A 253 7.55 -2.46 17.24
CA LEU A 253 7.86 -3.86 16.89
C LEU A 253 6.81 -4.55 16.00
N LEU A 254 5.86 -3.80 15.45
CA LEU A 254 4.93 -4.26 14.45
C LEU A 254 5.53 -3.98 13.07
N TYR A 255 5.98 -5.03 12.38
CA TYR A 255 6.59 -4.94 11.06
C TYR A 255 5.73 -5.68 10.06
N PHE A 256 4.98 -4.94 9.23
CA PHE A 256 4.07 -5.52 8.26
C PHE A 256 4.23 -4.86 6.89
N ARG A 257 4.02 -5.64 5.83
CA ARG A 257 3.76 -5.09 4.50
C ARG A 257 2.26 -4.95 4.34
N ILE A 258 1.76 -3.72 4.42
CA ILE A 258 0.34 -3.36 4.32
C ILE A 258 0.07 -2.36 3.21
N ASP A 259 1.12 -1.77 2.65
CA ASP A 259 1.06 -0.95 1.46
C ASP A 259 1.40 -1.81 0.24
N HIS A 260 0.55 -1.76 -0.78
CA HIS A 260 0.64 -2.62 -1.96
C HIS A 260 0.55 -1.81 -3.25
N ILE A 261 1.20 -2.32 -4.31
CA ILE A 261 1.03 -1.85 -5.69
C ILE A 261 0.68 -3.08 -6.54
N LEU A 262 -0.45 -3.00 -7.24
CA LEU A 262 -0.94 -4.03 -8.13
C LEU A 262 -1.09 -3.45 -9.54
N ALA A 263 -0.78 -4.24 -10.56
CA ALA A 263 -0.81 -3.81 -11.95
C ALA A 263 -1.52 -4.81 -12.85
N GLY A 264 -2.27 -4.30 -13.81
CA GLY A 264 -2.92 -5.08 -14.85
C GLY A 264 -1.96 -5.62 -15.91
N THR A 265 -2.47 -6.40 -16.85
CA THR A 265 -1.66 -7.14 -17.84
C THR A 265 -1.01 -6.24 -18.89
N ASP A 266 -1.51 -5.01 -19.11
CA ASP A 266 -0.88 -4.01 -19.97
C ASP A 266 0.41 -3.42 -19.39
N PHE A 267 0.72 -3.75 -18.13
CA PHE A 267 1.94 -3.32 -17.47
C PHE A 267 2.89 -4.49 -17.26
N ARG A 268 4.18 -4.25 -17.53
CA ARG A 268 5.27 -5.08 -17.06
C ARG A 268 5.88 -4.44 -15.84
N ILE A 269 6.04 -5.20 -14.79
CA ILE A 269 6.69 -4.73 -13.56
C ILE A 269 8.19 -4.94 -13.72
N LEU A 270 8.97 -3.86 -13.67
CA LEU A 270 10.42 -3.90 -13.84
C LEU A 270 11.15 -3.95 -12.50
N HIS A 271 10.65 -3.19 -11.52
CA HIS A 271 11.22 -3.11 -10.17
C HIS A 271 10.14 -2.73 -9.16
N CYS A 272 10.27 -3.17 -7.91
CA CYS A 272 9.43 -2.72 -6.80
C CYS A 272 10.22 -2.74 -5.49
N GLU A 273 10.08 -1.67 -4.70
CA GLU A 273 10.85 -1.48 -3.48
C GLU A 273 10.04 -0.76 -2.39
N VAL A 274 10.35 -1.08 -1.14
CA VAL A 274 9.96 -0.31 0.04
C VAL A 274 11.15 0.58 0.42
N ASP A 275 11.02 1.88 0.23
CA ASP A 275 12.09 2.84 0.49
C ASP A 275 12.13 3.21 1.97
N ARG A 276 13.25 2.90 2.62
CA ARG A 276 13.47 3.14 4.06
C ARG A 276 14.36 4.35 4.33
N SER A 277 14.65 5.16 3.32
CA SER A 277 15.49 6.36 3.46
C SER A 277 14.78 7.47 4.25
N ILE A 278 13.44 7.52 4.21
CA ILE A 278 12.62 8.45 4.98
C ILE A 278 11.88 7.74 6.13
N ARG A 279 11.77 8.40 7.29
CA ARG A 279 11.16 7.85 8.53
C ARG A 279 10.20 8.82 9.21
N THR A 280 9.69 9.78 8.49
CA THR A 280 8.82 10.84 9.04
C THR A 280 7.39 10.35 9.30
N SER A 281 6.96 9.29 8.61
CA SER A 281 5.71 8.58 8.86
C SER A 281 5.96 7.24 9.55
N ASP A 282 4.93 6.63 10.11
CA ASP A 282 4.93 5.25 10.58
C ASP A 282 4.84 4.23 9.42
N HIS A 283 4.68 4.71 8.20
CA HIS A 283 4.85 3.95 6.97
C HIS A 283 6.14 4.33 6.26
N TYR A 284 6.63 3.41 5.43
CA TYR A 284 7.64 3.66 4.41
C TYR A 284 6.97 3.75 3.04
N PRO A 285 7.44 4.65 2.16
CA PRO A 285 6.97 4.68 0.78
C PRO A 285 7.22 3.36 0.07
N VAL A 286 6.28 2.97 -0.79
CA VAL A 286 6.45 1.87 -1.73
C VAL A 286 6.43 2.44 -3.13
N TRP A 287 7.43 2.11 -3.94
CA TRP A 287 7.45 2.54 -5.33
C TRP A 287 7.73 1.38 -6.29
N CYS A 288 7.30 1.56 -7.51
CA CYS A 288 7.40 0.56 -8.54
C CYS A 288 7.72 1.23 -9.87
N LEU A 289 8.67 0.66 -10.62
CA LEU A 289 8.91 1.00 -12.01
C LEU A 289 8.14 0.03 -12.89
N LEU A 290 7.22 0.58 -13.67
CA LEU A 290 6.37 -0.13 -14.59
C LEU A 290 6.72 0.23 -16.03
N GLU A 291 6.55 -0.70 -16.94
CA GLU A 291 6.56 -0.45 -18.37
C GLU A 291 5.17 -0.72 -18.92
N LYS A 292 4.49 0.33 -19.38
CA LYS A 292 3.23 0.20 -20.10
C LYS A 292 3.53 -0.33 -21.50
N LYS A 293 2.93 -1.45 -21.84
CA LYS A 293 3.01 -2.03 -23.20
C LYS A 293 2.29 -1.11 -24.22
N GLU A 294 2.79 -1.08 -25.44
CA GLU A 294 2.17 -0.29 -26.53
C GLU A 294 0.92 -0.97 -27.10
#